data_ea59ed28c191c6093b862c19d56dffe9
#
_entry.id   ea59ed28c191c6093b862c19d56dffe9
#
_cell.length_a   1.000
_cell.length_b   1.000
_cell.length_c   1.000
_cell.angle_alpha   90.00
_cell.angle_beta   90.00
_cell.angle_gamma   90.00
#
_symmetry.space_group_name_H-M   'P 1'
#
loop_
_entity.id
_entity.type
_entity.pdbx_description
1 polymer ?
#
loop_
_entity_poly.entity_id
_entity_poly.type
_entity_poly.pdbx_seq_one_letter_code
_entity_poly.pdbx_strand_id
1 'polypeptide(L)'
;AVKVLRPGIKKAFQRDIDAFYFAAKMVEILAPSSRRLRPVEVIQHFEGVVLGELDLRLESSSAGEFAKNTEKDVGFQLPKVNWSLSGKNIMTLDWVEGISAGDNKALDAAGHSRKNISERILQLFLKHALRDGFFHADLHQGNLKISSNGDKTE
;
A
#
# COMPACT_ATOMS: atom_id res chain seq x y z
N ALA A 1 8.01 -1.09 13.58
CA ALA A 1 8.01 0.14 12.77
C ALA A 1 6.85 1.04 13.19
N VAL A 2 7.01 2.35 13.01
CA VAL A 2 5.95 3.32 13.30
C VAL A 2 5.78 4.22 12.09
N LYS A 3 4.57 4.22 11.52
CA LYS A 3 4.14 5.10 10.43
C LYS A 3 3.30 6.23 11.04
N VAL A 4 3.65 7.47 10.72
CA VAL A 4 2.97 8.65 11.25
C VAL A 4 2.56 9.57 10.10
N LEU A 5 1.32 10.02 10.11
CA LEU A 5 0.89 11.05 9.16
C LEU A 5 1.60 12.37 9.45
N ARG A 6 2.10 13.00 8.39
CA ARG A 6 2.78 14.29 8.51
C ARG A 6 1.85 15.32 9.16
N PRO A 7 2.32 16.04 10.19
CA PRO A 7 1.53 17.11 10.80
C PRO A 7 1.08 18.13 9.76
N GLY A 8 -0.19 18.54 9.81
CA GLY A 8 -0.75 19.53 8.90
C GLY A 8 -1.11 19.03 7.50
N ILE A 9 -0.83 17.76 7.16
CA ILE A 9 -1.08 17.21 5.81
C ILE A 9 -2.54 17.39 5.37
N LYS A 10 -3.51 17.23 6.27
CA LYS A 10 -4.93 17.42 5.95
C LYS A 10 -5.27 18.83 5.51
N LYS A 11 -4.68 19.85 6.19
CA LYS A 11 -4.89 21.26 5.83
C LYS A 11 -4.21 21.61 4.49
N ALA A 12 -3.03 21.06 4.24
CA ALA A 12 -2.33 21.25 2.97
C ALA A 12 -3.16 20.64 1.83
N PHE A 13 -3.60 19.38 2.03
CA PHE A 13 -4.41 18.68 1.05
C PHE A 13 -5.74 19.39 0.75
N GLN A 14 -6.44 19.90 1.79
CA GLN A 14 -7.69 20.62 1.58
C GLN A 14 -7.51 21.85 0.68
N ARG A 15 -6.42 22.61 0.87
CA ARG A 15 -6.12 23.74 -0.01
C ARG A 15 -5.88 23.33 -1.46
N ASP A 16 -5.20 22.20 -1.66
CA ASP A 16 -4.93 21.70 -3.00
C ASP A 16 -6.23 21.24 -3.68
N ILE A 17 -7.10 20.54 -2.93
CA ILE A 17 -8.43 20.13 -3.39
C ILE A 17 -9.32 21.32 -3.74
N ASP A 18 -9.32 22.37 -2.90
CA ASP A 18 -10.09 23.59 -3.19
C ASP A 18 -9.64 24.23 -4.51
N ALA A 19 -8.31 24.26 -4.76
CA ALA A 19 -7.75 24.74 -6.03
C ALA A 19 -8.16 23.86 -7.22
N PHE A 20 -8.18 22.53 -7.06
CA PHE A 20 -8.64 21.61 -8.09
C PHE A 20 -10.15 21.77 -8.40
N TYR A 21 -10.98 21.96 -7.38
CA TYR A 21 -12.39 22.28 -7.59
C TYR A 21 -12.59 23.58 -8.34
N PHE A 22 -11.82 24.61 -7.99
CA PHE A 22 -11.85 25.88 -8.72
C PHE A 22 -11.47 25.68 -10.20
N ALA A 23 -10.37 24.98 -10.47
CA ALA A 23 -9.92 24.67 -11.83
C ALA A 23 -10.97 23.86 -12.62
N ALA A 24 -11.53 22.81 -11.99
CA ALA A 24 -12.55 21.98 -12.60
C ALA A 24 -13.81 22.78 -13.00
N LYS A 25 -14.27 23.68 -12.11
CA LYS A 25 -15.40 24.58 -12.41
C LYS A 25 -15.08 25.54 -13.55
N MET A 26 -13.87 26.10 -13.57
CA MET A 26 -13.42 26.98 -14.68
C MET A 26 -13.38 26.23 -16.00
N VAL A 27 -12.92 24.99 -16.02
CA VAL A 27 -12.95 24.14 -17.22
C VAL A 27 -14.39 23.90 -17.72
N GLU A 28 -15.36 23.64 -16.84
CA GLU A 28 -16.77 23.49 -17.23
C GLU A 28 -17.39 24.77 -17.80
N ILE A 29 -16.94 25.94 -17.33
CA ILE A 29 -17.41 27.25 -17.80
C ILE A 29 -16.78 27.61 -19.13
N LEU A 30 -15.44 27.52 -19.24
CA LEU A 30 -14.69 28.00 -20.39
C LEU A 30 -14.66 27.01 -21.57
N ALA A 31 -14.86 25.72 -21.30
CA ALA A 31 -14.86 24.66 -22.29
C ALA A 31 -16.11 23.77 -22.15
N PRO A 32 -17.29 24.18 -22.65
CA PRO A 32 -18.55 23.45 -22.48
C PRO A 32 -18.51 21.99 -22.98
N SER A 33 -17.68 21.69 -23.98
CA SER A 33 -17.44 20.32 -24.47
C SER A 33 -16.80 19.40 -23.41
N SER A 34 -16.10 19.96 -22.44
CA SER A 34 -15.44 19.22 -21.35
C SER A 34 -16.44 18.77 -20.26
N ARG A 35 -17.66 19.30 -20.23
CA ARG A 35 -18.70 18.92 -19.24
C ARG A 35 -19.03 17.43 -19.27
N ARG A 36 -18.94 16.79 -20.43
CA ARG A 36 -19.14 15.34 -20.55
C ARG A 36 -18.13 14.51 -19.76
N LEU A 37 -16.95 15.06 -19.44
CA LEU A 37 -15.90 14.44 -18.66
C LEU A 37 -16.13 14.59 -17.14
N ARG A 38 -17.13 15.40 -16.75
CA ARG A 38 -17.53 15.64 -15.35
C ARG A 38 -16.33 15.96 -14.43
N PRO A 39 -15.54 16.99 -14.77
CA PRO A 39 -14.28 17.26 -14.05
C PRO A 39 -14.50 17.49 -12.54
N VAL A 40 -15.62 18.12 -12.15
CA VAL A 40 -15.95 18.31 -10.73
C VAL A 40 -16.19 16.97 -10.01
N GLU A 41 -16.91 16.03 -10.64
CA GLU A 41 -17.13 14.68 -10.06
C GLU A 41 -15.83 13.90 -9.96
N VAL A 42 -14.91 14.07 -10.92
CA VAL A 42 -13.55 13.45 -10.86
C VAL A 42 -12.79 13.94 -9.63
N ILE A 43 -12.81 15.27 -9.36
CA ILE A 43 -12.17 15.82 -8.17
C ILE A 43 -12.84 15.33 -6.89
N GLN A 44 -14.15 15.24 -6.86
CA GLN A 44 -14.91 14.71 -5.72
C GLN A 44 -14.53 13.26 -5.42
N HIS A 45 -14.39 12.43 -6.46
CA HIS A 45 -13.94 11.04 -6.29
C HIS A 45 -12.50 10.99 -5.75
N PHE A 46 -11.61 11.78 -6.32
CA PHE A 46 -10.21 11.88 -5.89
C PHE A 46 -10.10 12.33 -4.42
N GLU A 47 -10.88 13.33 -4.01
CA GLU A 47 -10.95 13.78 -2.62
C GLU A 47 -11.33 12.62 -1.68
N GLY A 48 -12.35 11.84 -2.03
CA GLY A 48 -12.78 10.69 -1.25
C GLY A 48 -11.67 9.64 -1.08
N VAL A 49 -10.96 9.32 -2.15
CA VAL A 49 -9.82 8.38 -2.11
C VAL A 49 -8.72 8.88 -1.17
N VAL A 50 -8.29 10.13 -1.34
CA VAL A 50 -7.19 10.67 -0.52
C VAL A 50 -7.59 10.86 0.95
N LEU A 51 -8.83 11.23 1.24
CA LEU A 51 -9.31 11.28 2.63
C LEU A 51 -9.25 9.90 3.30
N GLY A 52 -9.49 8.82 2.54
CA GLY A 52 -9.26 7.44 3.00
C GLY A 52 -7.80 7.17 3.36
N GLU A 53 -6.87 7.58 2.50
CA GLU A 53 -5.42 7.44 2.73
C GLU A 53 -4.91 8.24 3.94
N LEU A 54 -5.64 9.27 4.36
CA LEU A 54 -5.33 10.07 5.55
C LEU A 54 -5.95 9.52 6.85
N ASP A 55 -6.37 8.25 6.84
CA ASP A 55 -6.83 7.54 8.03
C ASP A 55 -6.13 6.19 8.15
N LEU A 56 -5.04 6.15 8.92
CA LEU A 56 -4.22 4.93 9.08
C LEU A 56 -4.97 3.76 9.74
N ARG A 57 -6.17 3.96 10.28
CA ARG A 57 -7.00 2.86 10.79
C ARG A 57 -7.49 1.97 9.66
N LEU A 58 -7.77 2.55 8.48
CA LEU A 58 -8.19 1.78 7.30
C LEU A 58 -7.03 0.90 6.81
N GLU A 59 -5.82 1.45 6.73
CA GLU A 59 -4.62 0.70 6.37
C GLU A 59 -4.34 -0.40 7.41
N SER A 60 -4.45 -0.09 8.70
CA SER A 60 -4.29 -1.07 9.78
C SER A 60 -5.31 -2.22 9.68
N SER A 61 -6.58 -1.90 9.38
CA SER A 61 -7.63 -2.90 9.16
C SER A 61 -7.34 -3.80 7.97
N SER A 62 -6.95 -3.22 6.84
CA SER A 62 -6.59 -3.97 5.64
C SER A 62 -5.38 -4.88 5.88
N ALA A 63 -4.36 -4.38 6.60
CA ALA A 63 -3.20 -5.20 6.99
C ALA A 63 -3.59 -6.36 7.90
N GLY A 64 -4.51 -6.14 8.85
CA GLY A 64 -5.02 -7.19 9.73
C GLY A 64 -5.83 -8.25 8.99
N GLU A 65 -6.67 -7.85 8.04
CA GLU A 65 -7.43 -8.76 7.18
C GLU A 65 -6.50 -9.59 6.28
N PHE A 66 -5.53 -8.93 5.65
CA PHE A 66 -4.56 -9.62 4.80
C PHE A 66 -3.71 -10.62 5.61
N ALA A 67 -3.28 -10.27 6.82
CA ALA A 67 -2.56 -11.16 7.71
C ALA A 67 -3.39 -12.40 8.07
N LYS A 68 -4.69 -12.24 8.31
CA LYS A 68 -5.60 -13.35 8.58
C LYS A 68 -5.77 -14.27 7.38
N ASN A 69 -5.95 -13.71 6.19
CA ASN A 69 -6.14 -14.48 4.96
C ASN A 69 -4.89 -15.30 4.59
N THR A 70 -3.71 -14.77 4.93
CA THR A 70 -2.41 -15.37 4.58
C THR A 70 -1.73 -16.13 5.72
N GLU A 71 -2.39 -16.28 6.87
CA GLU A 71 -1.82 -16.92 8.08
C GLU A 71 -1.24 -18.33 7.83
N LYS A 72 -1.85 -19.07 6.89
CA LYS A 72 -1.45 -20.44 6.53
C LYS A 72 -0.52 -20.49 5.31
N ASP A 73 -0.09 -19.36 4.79
CA ASP A 73 0.75 -19.34 3.59
C ASP A 73 2.22 -19.48 3.97
N VAL A 74 2.77 -20.67 3.68
CA VAL A 74 4.17 -21.00 3.96
C VAL A 74 5.11 -20.05 3.20
N GLY A 75 6.12 -19.54 3.89
CA GLY A 75 7.12 -18.64 3.29
C GLY A 75 6.59 -17.24 2.96
N PHE A 76 5.46 -16.85 3.55
CA PHE A 76 4.93 -15.48 3.48
C PHE A 76 4.53 -14.99 4.87
N GLN A 77 4.95 -13.81 5.24
CA GLN A 77 4.65 -13.22 6.53
C GLN A 77 4.42 -11.72 6.42
N LEU A 78 3.42 -11.23 7.11
CA LEU A 78 3.13 -9.81 7.26
C LEU A 78 3.51 -9.32 8.66
N PRO A 79 3.96 -8.07 8.81
CA PRO A 79 4.15 -7.46 10.11
C PRO A 79 2.80 -7.34 10.82
N LYS A 80 2.76 -7.70 12.10
CA LYS A 80 1.53 -7.57 12.91
C LYS A 80 1.31 -6.12 13.31
N VAL A 81 0.05 -5.71 13.26
CA VAL A 81 -0.37 -4.39 13.73
C VAL A 81 -0.48 -4.40 15.25
N ASN A 82 0.16 -3.45 15.91
CA ASN A 82 -0.04 -3.21 17.33
C ASN A 82 -1.23 -2.25 17.49
N TRP A 83 -2.40 -2.80 17.76
CA TRP A 83 -3.66 -2.07 17.84
C TRP A 83 -3.70 -1.05 18.98
N SER A 84 -3.05 -1.35 20.13
CA SER A 84 -3.01 -0.45 21.29
C SER A 84 -2.17 0.79 21.03
N LEU A 85 -1.24 0.74 20.07
CA LEU A 85 -0.35 1.82 19.66
C LEU A 85 -0.68 2.35 18.26
N SER A 86 -1.85 2.03 17.74
CA SER A 86 -2.31 2.46 16.41
C SER A 86 -3.61 3.25 16.50
N GLY A 87 -3.81 4.17 15.57
CA GLY A 87 -4.98 5.03 15.51
C GLY A 87 -5.04 5.83 14.22
N LYS A 88 -5.87 6.87 14.17
CA LYS A 88 -6.13 7.63 12.93
C LYS A 88 -4.86 8.21 12.28
N ASN A 89 -3.90 8.66 13.08
CA ASN A 89 -2.72 9.39 12.58
C ASN A 89 -1.42 8.62 12.75
N ILE A 90 -1.47 7.42 13.34
CA ILE A 90 -0.30 6.61 13.66
C ILE A 90 -0.65 5.13 13.45
N MET A 91 0.27 4.37 12.87
CA MET A 91 0.18 2.93 12.73
C MET A 91 1.49 2.31 13.21
N THR A 92 1.40 1.41 14.16
CA THR A 92 2.55 0.71 14.73
C THR A 92 2.53 -0.75 14.30
N LEU A 93 3.64 -1.20 13.74
CA LEU A 93 3.82 -2.55 13.19
C LEU A 93 5.05 -3.20 13.80
N ASP A 94 5.07 -4.52 13.83
CA ASP A 94 6.30 -5.27 14.08
C ASP A 94 7.39 -4.86 13.09
N TRP A 95 8.64 -4.94 13.55
CA TRP A 95 9.77 -4.75 12.65
C TRP A 95 10.01 -6.05 11.88
N VAL A 96 10.12 -5.94 10.56
CA VAL A 96 10.46 -7.08 9.69
C VAL A 96 11.91 -6.98 9.29
N GLU A 97 12.68 -7.98 9.66
CA GLU A 97 14.06 -8.14 9.24
C GLU A 97 14.16 -8.88 7.91
N GLY A 98 15.23 -8.60 7.16
CA GLY A 98 15.47 -9.24 5.87
C GLY A 98 16.10 -8.29 4.87
N ILE A 99 16.59 -8.87 3.78
CA ILE A 99 17.18 -8.14 2.65
C ILE A 99 16.06 -7.52 1.82
N SER A 100 16.18 -6.25 1.45
CA SER A 100 15.20 -5.65 0.53
C SER A 100 15.21 -6.38 -0.81
N ALA A 101 14.03 -6.66 -1.35
CA ALA A 101 13.91 -7.29 -2.67
C ALA A 101 14.54 -6.46 -3.81
N GLY A 102 14.78 -5.15 -3.57
CA GLY A 102 15.49 -4.27 -4.51
C GLY A 102 17.01 -4.29 -4.37
N ASP A 103 17.56 -4.87 -3.31
CA ASP A 103 19.02 -4.95 -3.11
C ASP A 103 19.61 -6.22 -3.74
N ASN A 104 19.78 -6.17 -5.05
CA ASN A 104 20.31 -7.29 -5.84
C ASN A 104 21.68 -7.76 -5.35
N LYS A 105 22.54 -6.85 -4.88
CA LYS A 105 23.90 -7.20 -4.41
C LYS A 105 23.83 -7.99 -3.10
N ALA A 106 23.01 -7.54 -2.17
CA ALA A 106 22.85 -8.24 -0.89
C ALA A 106 22.15 -9.60 -1.08
N LEU A 107 21.18 -9.71 -1.98
CA LEU A 107 20.52 -10.98 -2.32
C LEU A 107 21.51 -11.98 -2.93
N ASP A 108 22.31 -11.55 -3.91
CA ASP A 108 23.32 -12.39 -4.55
C ASP A 108 24.41 -12.84 -3.54
N ALA A 109 24.86 -11.92 -2.66
CA ALA A 109 25.82 -12.23 -1.61
C ALA A 109 25.29 -13.21 -0.55
N ALA A 110 23.97 -13.18 -0.30
CA ALA A 110 23.31 -14.12 0.60
C ALA A 110 22.96 -15.47 -0.07
N GLY A 111 23.27 -15.64 -1.37
CA GLY A 111 23.02 -16.87 -2.12
C GLY A 111 21.57 -17.05 -2.61
N HIS A 112 20.76 -15.99 -2.54
CA HIS A 112 19.38 -16.05 -3.02
C HIS A 112 19.29 -16.01 -4.55
N SER A 113 18.49 -16.89 -5.14
CA SER A 113 18.14 -16.84 -6.56
C SER A 113 17.05 -15.81 -6.82
N ARG A 114 17.40 -14.73 -7.49
CA ARG A 114 16.42 -13.68 -7.87
C ARG A 114 15.28 -14.23 -8.73
N LYS A 115 15.56 -15.23 -9.56
CA LYS A 115 14.55 -15.92 -10.36
C LYS A 115 13.53 -16.61 -9.46
N ASN A 116 14.00 -17.42 -8.49
CA ASN A 116 13.11 -18.13 -7.56
C ASN A 116 12.29 -17.16 -6.71
N ILE A 117 12.90 -16.05 -6.26
CA ILE A 117 12.19 -14.99 -5.53
C ILE A 117 11.07 -14.40 -6.41
N SER A 118 11.34 -14.05 -7.66
CA SER A 118 10.35 -13.46 -8.56
C SER A 118 9.21 -14.43 -8.86
N GLU A 119 9.51 -15.70 -9.12
CA GLU A 119 8.51 -16.74 -9.32
C GLU A 119 7.64 -16.93 -8.08
N ARG A 120 8.25 -16.93 -6.90
CA ARG A 120 7.54 -17.06 -5.62
C ARG A 120 6.62 -15.87 -5.35
N ILE A 121 7.08 -14.66 -5.58
CA ILE A 121 6.28 -13.43 -5.42
C ILE A 121 5.07 -13.49 -6.36
N LEU A 122 5.26 -13.87 -7.63
CA LEU A 122 4.18 -13.99 -8.60
C LEU A 122 3.16 -15.07 -8.16
N GLN A 123 3.63 -16.23 -7.72
CA GLN A 123 2.76 -17.30 -7.23
C GLN A 123 1.90 -16.84 -6.04
N LEU A 124 2.53 -16.17 -5.05
CA LEU A 124 1.82 -15.64 -3.89
C LEU A 124 0.81 -14.57 -4.29
N PHE A 125 1.19 -13.63 -5.15
CA PHE A 125 0.27 -12.62 -5.66
C PHE A 125 -0.96 -13.24 -6.33
N LEU A 126 -0.75 -14.17 -7.27
CA LEU A 126 -1.83 -14.85 -7.96
C LEU A 126 -2.70 -15.67 -6.99
N LYS A 127 -2.07 -16.34 -6.03
CA LYS A 127 -2.80 -17.09 -4.99
C LYS A 127 -3.70 -16.16 -4.18
N HIS A 128 -3.20 -15.04 -3.68
CA HIS A 128 -3.99 -14.10 -2.90
C HIS A 128 -5.11 -13.46 -3.75
N ALA A 129 -4.81 -13.08 -4.99
CA ALA A 129 -5.80 -12.48 -5.89
C ALA A 129 -6.92 -13.45 -6.25
N LEU A 130 -6.60 -14.71 -6.57
CA LEU A 130 -7.60 -15.69 -7.06
C LEU A 130 -8.32 -16.43 -5.94
N ARG A 131 -7.62 -16.76 -4.84
CA ARG A 131 -8.19 -17.49 -3.70
C ARG A 131 -8.97 -16.57 -2.76
N ASP A 132 -8.37 -15.42 -2.41
CA ASP A 132 -8.87 -14.54 -1.34
C ASP A 132 -9.63 -13.34 -1.89
N GLY A 133 -9.40 -12.98 -3.16
CA GLY A 133 -9.91 -11.72 -3.73
C GLY A 133 -9.32 -10.47 -3.04
N PHE A 134 -8.30 -10.68 -2.21
CA PHE A 134 -7.64 -9.65 -1.41
C PHE A 134 -6.13 -9.77 -1.54
N PHE A 135 -5.48 -8.74 -2.05
CA PHE A 135 -4.05 -8.74 -2.32
C PHE A 135 -3.44 -7.35 -2.11
N HIS A 136 -2.12 -7.29 -1.97
CA HIS A 136 -1.40 -6.03 -1.84
C HIS A 136 -1.36 -5.31 -3.19
N ALA A 137 -2.14 -4.22 -3.34
CA ALA A 137 -2.27 -3.50 -4.61
C ALA A 137 -1.02 -2.70 -5.01
N ASP A 138 -0.14 -2.39 -4.05
CA ASP A 138 1.13 -1.65 -4.25
C ASP A 138 2.33 -2.57 -3.97
N LEU A 139 2.39 -3.71 -4.66
CA LEU A 139 3.46 -4.68 -4.50
C LEU A 139 4.70 -4.26 -5.29
N HIS A 140 5.64 -3.58 -4.63
CA HIS A 140 6.92 -3.19 -5.21
C HIS A 140 8.11 -3.60 -4.30
N GLN A 141 9.33 -3.54 -4.85
CA GLN A 141 10.53 -4.00 -4.17
C GLN A 141 10.79 -3.35 -2.79
N GLY A 142 10.32 -2.13 -2.58
CA GLY A 142 10.44 -1.42 -1.31
C GLY A 142 9.56 -1.99 -0.19
N ASN A 143 8.47 -2.68 -0.55
CA ASN A 143 7.52 -3.27 0.39
C ASN A 143 7.81 -4.76 0.68
N LEU A 144 8.88 -5.30 0.08
CA LEU A 144 9.26 -6.70 0.21
C LEU A 144 10.61 -6.87 0.90
N LYS A 145 10.64 -7.76 1.88
CA LYS A 145 11.85 -8.22 2.55
C LYS A 145 12.01 -9.73 2.36
N ILE A 146 13.21 -10.15 2.02
CA ILE A 146 13.56 -11.56 1.84
C ILE A 146 14.31 -11.99 3.10
N SER A 147 13.72 -12.92 3.83
CA SER A 147 14.33 -13.50 5.04
C SER A 147 15.19 -14.71 4.66
N SER A 148 16.35 -14.84 5.30
CA SER A 148 17.26 -15.99 5.13
C SER A 148 16.65 -17.32 5.60
N ASN A 149 15.57 -17.27 6.38
CA ASN A 149 14.87 -18.46 6.88
C ASN A 149 13.81 -19.02 5.89
N GLY A 150 13.59 -18.33 4.76
CA GLY A 150 12.57 -18.70 3.76
C GLY A 150 13.01 -19.77 2.74
N ASP A 151 14.27 -20.12 2.70
CA ASP A 151 14.84 -21.03 1.68
C ASP A 151 15.15 -22.45 2.23
N LYS A 152 14.62 -22.79 3.40
CA LYS A 152 14.59 -24.19 3.83
C LYS A 152 13.32 -24.83 3.29
N THR A 153 13.31 -25.12 1.99
CA THR A 153 12.49 -26.16 1.42
C THR A 153 13.14 -27.49 1.80
N GLU A 154 12.65 -28.11 2.87
CA GLU A 154 12.61 -29.57 2.95
C GLU A 154 11.39 -30.06 2.18
#